data_7a3b8e87889abf4354fb8dae10f8a53b
#
_entry.id   7a3b8e87889abf4354fb8dae10f8a53b
#
_cell.length_a   1.000
_cell.length_b   1.000
_cell.length_c   1.000
_cell.angle_alpha   90.00
_cell.angle_beta   90.00
_cell.angle_gamma   90.00
#
_symmetry.space_group_name_H-M   'P 1'
#
loop_
_entity.id
_entity.type
_entity.pdbx_description
1 polymer ?
#
loop_
_entity_poly.entity_id
_entity_poly.type
_entity_poly.pdbx_seq_one_letter_code
_entity_poly.pdbx_strand_id
1 'polypeptide(L)'
;MSSDHNTLFLRLSGPMQSWGTSSRFQLRRTDAYPSKSGVLGMILCAKGVRREDSSKELAVLSSILMGVRIDRSGTLDWDYHTAGAKIGIRSADGKIKKTASTGEYEALLSRREYLYDASFLVALQGDKDAIDRCANALQNPIWPLFLGRKCCVPGEPVFAGTGSFPSLTEALSSIPWRPRIDAIDRDERGTTRALDIYQEHPPGSPAPADARLVYDVPQVFGYYSYLARWVVEDHVTVTVGEPTQKLPPGPYPRRVDYNSPQWEAARLSRLKLDHGLCVFCKSPTDEVHHVSYENVGHETDAGLRSLCRICHDACTMLEYGHDMRAHRIDPSDPAQRQTILRQIKRNVAEQRLGRRRELLRTARIARSDFFDTATGAAPDGGR
;
A
#
# COMPACT_ATOMS: atom_id res chain seq x y z
N MET A 1 -5.65 4.50 36.95
CA MET A 1 -5.51 3.03 36.89
C MET A 1 -4.58 2.74 35.72
N SER A 2 -3.37 2.28 36.00
CA SER A 2 -2.43 1.85 34.94
C SER A 2 -3.02 0.60 34.30
N SER A 3 -3.46 0.68 33.04
CA SER A 3 -3.90 -0.49 32.27
C SER A 3 -2.68 -1.34 31.98
N ASP A 4 -2.57 -2.50 32.57
CA ASP A 4 -1.45 -3.42 32.37
C ASP A 4 -1.58 -4.08 30.99
N HIS A 5 -1.27 -3.32 29.94
CA HIS A 5 -1.26 -3.86 28.59
C HIS A 5 -0.03 -4.74 28.38
N ASN A 6 -0.25 -6.01 28.11
CA ASN A 6 0.81 -6.98 27.81
C ASN A 6 0.80 -7.41 26.31
N THR A 7 -0.13 -6.89 25.53
CA THR A 7 -0.33 -7.32 24.14
C THR A 7 -0.50 -6.12 23.23
N LEU A 8 0.24 -6.11 22.13
CA LEU A 8 0.17 -5.13 21.04
C LEU A 8 -0.39 -5.81 19.79
N PHE A 9 -1.36 -5.17 19.15
CA PHE A 9 -1.92 -5.61 17.89
C PHE A 9 -1.39 -4.79 16.71
N LEU A 10 -1.03 -5.49 15.62
CA LEU A 10 -0.67 -4.89 14.35
C LEU A 10 -1.63 -5.41 13.27
N ARG A 11 -2.10 -4.52 12.41
CA ARG A 11 -2.83 -4.87 11.21
C ARG A 11 -1.92 -4.72 10.00
N LEU A 12 -1.64 -5.85 9.37
CA LEU A 12 -0.76 -5.91 8.22
C LEU A 12 -1.60 -6.19 6.97
N SER A 13 -2.12 -5.12 6.38
CA SER A 13 -3.00 -5.15 5.22
C SER A 13 -2.47 -4.18 4.16
N GLY A 14 -2.47 -4.59 2.91
CA GLY A 14 -1.99 -3.78 1.80
C GLY A 14 -2.06 -4.52 0.47
N PRO A 15 -1.89 -3.82 -0.66
CA PRO A 15 -2.00 -4.40 -1.99
C PRO A 15 -0.95 -5.49 -2.25
N MET A 16 0.24 -5.36 -1.66
CA MET A 16 1.34 -6.34 -1.76
C MET A 16 2.04 -6.50 -0.42
N GLN A 17 2.48 -7.73 -0.11
CA GLN A 17 3.30 -8.05 1.05
C GLN A 17 4.36 -9.08 0.67
N SER A 18 5.46 -9.17 1.43
CA SER A 18 6.47 -10.20 1.23
C SER A 18 7.23 -10.50 2.51
N TRP A 19 7.06 -11.72 3.04
CA TRP A 19 7.56 -12.19 4.35
C TRP A 19 8.53 -13.37 4.19
N GLY A 20 9.63 -13.14 3.46
CA GLY A 20 10.52 -14.23 3.08
C GLY A 20 11.50 -14.63 4.18
N THR A 21 11.60 -15.96 4.42
CA THR A 21 12.61 -16.59 5.28
C THR A 21 13.60 -17.45 4.51
N SER A 22 13.27 -17.91 3.28
CA SER A 22 14.01 -18.94 2.53
C SER A 22 14.49 -18.49 1.15
N SER A 23 14.77 -17.21 0.96
CA SER A 23 15.21 -16.67 -0.34
C SER A 23 16.66 -17.06 -0.66
N ARG A 24 16.92 -17.51 -1.92
CA ARG A 24 18.27 -17.83 -2.40
C ARG A 24 18.54 -17.17 -3.77
N PHE A 25 19.69 -16.52 -3.91
CA PHE A 25 20.18 -15.91 -5.17
C PHE A 25 19.12 -15.08 -5.91
N GLN A 26 18.73 -15.55 -7.11
CA GLN A 26 17.76 -14.87 -7.98
C GLN A 26 16.31 -15.13 -7.57
N LEU A 27 16.03 -16.15 -6.76
CA LEU A 27 14.70 -16.49 -6.31
C LEU A 27 14.44 -15.88 -4.93
N ARG A 28 13.50 -14.94 -4.85
CA ARG A 28 13.13 -14.22 -3.63
C ARG A 28 11.72 -14.62 -3.23
N ARG A 29 11.61 -15.59 -2.36
CA ARG A 29 10.33 -16.16 -1.89
C ARG A 29 9.66 -15.30 -0.84
N THR A 30 8.39 -15.57 -0.60
CA THR A 30 7.61 -15.11 0.55
C THR A 30 6.97 -16.30 1.25
N ASP A 31 6.83 -16.19 2.57
CA ASP A 31 6.03 -17.15 3.34
C ASP A 31 4.55 -16.73 3.27
N ALA A 32 3.65 -17.65 3.62
CA ALA A 32 2.20 -17.45 3.56
C ALA A 32 1.67 -16.45 4.60
N TYR A 33 2.46 -16.11 5.61
CA TYR A 33 2.13 -15.16 6.68
C TYR A 33 3.38 -14.41 7.17
N PRO A 34 3.21 -13.32 7.96
CA PRO A 34 4.31 -12.51 8.45
C PRO A 34 5.32 -13.30 9.29
N SER A 35 6.60 -13.24 8.94
CA SER A 35 7.70 -13.79 9.75
C SER A 35 7.99 -12.88 10.96
N LYS A 36 8.45 -13.47 12.06
CA LYS A 36 8.83 -12.71 13.28
C LYS A 36 9.93 -11.70 12.97
N SER A 37 10.93 -12.07 12.19
CA SER A 37 11.98 -11.17 11.73
C SER A 37 11.46 -9.96 10.95
N GLY A 38 10.46 -10.17 10.10
CA GLY A 38 9.83 -9.09 9.33
C GLY A 38 9.09 -8.12 10.23
N VAL A 39 8.32 -8.63 11.21
CA VAL A 39 7.56 -7.82 12.16
C VAL A 39 8.50 -7.07 13.10
N LEU A 40 9.51 -7.72 13.68
CA LEU A 40 10.48 -7.06 14.55
C LEU A 40 11.31 -6.02 13.78
N GLY A 41 11.68 -6.31 12.52
CA GLY A 41 12.34 -5.36 11.64
C GLY A 41 11.49 -4.11 11.36
N MET A 42 10.18 -4.26 11.23
CA MET A 42 9.23 -3.14 11.10
C MET A 42 9.18 -2.29 12.38
N ILE A 43 9.17 -2.91 13.57
CA ILE A 43 9.22 -2.20 14.86
C ILE A 43 10.53 -1.41 14.99
N LEU A 44 11.66 -2.00 14.64
CA LEU A 44 12.95 -1.29 14.64
C LEU A 44 12.97 -0.12 13.64
N CYS A 45 12.34 -0.29 12.49
CA CYS A 45 12.14 0.80 11.52
C CYS A 45 11.31 1.93 12.13
N ALA A 46 10.21 1.62 12.82
CA ALA A 46 9.40 2.60 13.53
C ALA A 46 10.21 3.34 14.61
N LYS A 47 11.07 2.63 15.33
CA LYS A 47 11.96 3.18 16.37
C LYS A 47 13.17 3.95 15.81
N GLY A 48 13.39 3.97 14.48
CA GLY A 48 14.55 4.59 13.86
C GLY A 48 15.89 3.90 14.20
N VAL A 49 15.87 2.61 14.53
CA VAL A 49 17.06 1.83 14.87
C VAL A 49 17.73 1.29 13.61
N ARG A 50 19.00 1.62 13.38
CA ARG A 50 19.77 1.11 12.26
C ARG A 50 20.12 -0.38 12.45
N ARG A 51 20.39 -1.07 11.35
CA ARG A 51 20.73 -2.51 11.37
C ARG A 51 21.95 -2.82 12.21
N GLU A 52 22.97 -2.00 12.10
CA GLU A 52 24.23 -2.11 12.87
C GLU A 52 24.01 -1.95 14.38
N ASP A 53 22.99 -1.18 14.80
CA ASP A 53 22.71 -0.86 16.20
C ASP A 53 21.60 -1.73 16.78
N SER A 54 21.06 -2.69 16.00
CA SER A 54 19.82 -3.41 16.32
C SER A 54 19.97 -4.48 17.42
N SER A 55 21.17 -4.95 17.71
CA SER A 55 21.39 -6.15 18.59
C SER A 55 20.83 -6.00 19.99
N LYS A 56 20.97 -4.83 20.62
CA LYS A 56 20.43 -4.57 21.96
C LYS A 56 18.90 -4.58 21.99
N GLU A 57 18.27 -3.94 21.01
CA GLU A 57 16.81 -3.92 20.88
C GLU A 57 16.27 -5.29 20.53
N LEU A 58 16.94 -6.03 19.65
CA LEU A 58 16.54 -7.38 19.27
C LEU A 58 16.62 -8.36 20.46
N ALA A 59 17.57 -8.20 21.36
CA ALA A 59 17.65 -9.03 22.57
C ALA A 59 16.37 -8.93 23.42
N VAL A 60 15.78 -7.72 23.51
CA VAL A 60 14.50 -7.50 24.19
C VAL A 60 13.32 -7.97 23.36
N LEU A 61 13.27 -7.57 22.08
CA LEU A 61 12.13 -7.85 21.20
C LEU A 61 11.98 -9.33 20.85
N SER A 62 13.08 -10.09 20.82
CA SER A 62 13.09 -11.52 20.51
C SER A 62 12.36 -12.37 21.55
N SER A 63 12.28 -11.89 22.81
CA SER A 63 11.54 -12.56 23.88
C SER A 63 10.02 -12.38 23.81
N ILE A 64 9.53 -11.41 23.03
CA ILE A 64 8.11 -11.17 22.82
C ILE A 64 7.53 -12.32 22.01
N LEU A 65 6.47 -12.95 22.49
CA LEU A 65 5.75 -13.99 21.78
C LEU A 65 4.94 -13.38 20.64
N MET A 66 4.83 -14.08 19.51
CA MET A 66 4.09 -13.62 18.33
C MET A 66 3.03 -14.63 17.92
N GLY A 67 1.82 -14.13 17.72
CA GLY A 67 0.72 -14.83 17.04
C GLY A 67 0.26 -14.08 15.80
N VAL A 68 -0.15 -14.81 14.77
CA VAL A 68 -0.66 -14.27 13.51
C VAL A 68 -2.01 -14.91 13.21
N ARG A 69 -3.03 -14.12 12.99
CA ARG A 69 -4.34 -14.55 12.48
C ARG A 69 -4.44 -14.20 10.99
N ILE A 70 -4.91 -15.14 10.21
CA ILE A 70 -5.10 -14.98 8.77
C ILE A 70 -6.49 -14.37 8.53
N ASP A 71 -6.58 -13.05 8.46
CA ASP A 71 -7.84 -12.37 8.15
C ASP A 71 -8.18 -12.51 6.66
N ARG A 72 -7.15 -12.57 5.81
CA ARG A 72 -7.21 -12.89 4.37
C ARG A 72 -5.82 -13.39 3.91
N SER A 73 -5.78 -14.58 3.34
CA SER A 73 -4.53 -15.20 2.86
C SER A 73 -3.88 -14.46 1.69
N GLY A 74 -4.71 -13.78 0.88
CA GLY A 74 -4.26 -13.17 -0.36
C GLY A 74 -3.97 -14.18 -1.47
N THR A 75 -3.38 -13.72 -2.55
CA THR A 75 -2.96 -14.53 -3.69
C THR A 75 -1.44 -14.47 -3.82
N LEU A 76 -0.79 -15.62 -3.87
CA LEU A 76 0.65 -15.72 -4.14
C LEU A 76 0.88 -15.57 -5.63
N ASP A 77 1.72 -14.59 -6.00
CA ASP A 77 2.20 -14.43 -7.36
C ASP A 77 3.64 -13.90 -7.33
N TRP A 78 4.27 -13.83 -8.47
CA TRP A 78 5.66 -13.42 -8.58
C TRP A 78 5.87 -12.37 -9.67
N ASP A 79 6.87 -11.53 -9.45
CA ASP A 79 7.28 -10.46 -10.35
C ASP A 79 8.72 -10.69 -10.81
N TYR A 80 9.00 -10.26 -12.02
CA TYR A 80 10.29 -10.39 -12.67
C TYR A 80 11.03 -9.07 -12.67
N HIS A 81 12.09 -9.01 -11.86
CA HIS A 81 12.88 -7.80 -11.68
C HIS A 81 14.20 -7.83 -12.45
N THR A 82 14.45 -6.79 -13.20
CA THR A 82 15.74 -6.49 -13.82
C THR A 82 16.39 -5.29 -13.15
N ALA A 83 17.63 -5.40 -12.72
CA ALA A 83 18.34 -4.31 -12.09
C ALA A 83 19.75 -4.15 -12.70
N GLY A 84 20.25 -2.93 -12.80
CA GLY A 84 21.64 -2.62 -13.14
C GLY A 84 22.01 -2.59 -14.62
N ALA A 85 21.07 -2.79 -15.55
CA ALA A 85 21.36 -2.86 -16.99
C ALA A 85 22.10 -1.63 -17.58
N LYS A 86 21.95 -0.45 -16.99
CA LYS A 86 22.61 0.78 -17.47
C LYS A 86 23.78 1.26 -16.61
N ILE A 87 23.73 0.97 -15.32
CA ILE A 87 24.70 1.51 -14.33
C ILE A 87 25.54 0.41 -13.67
N GLY A 88 25.23 -0.85 -13.95
CA GLY A 88 25.83 -2.01 -13.31
C GLY A 88 25.42 -2.21 -11.86
N ILE A 89 25.66 -3.39 -11.35
CA ILE A 89 25.46 -3.75 -9.93
C ILE A 89 26.78 -4.26 -9.39
N ARG A 90 27.13 -3.83 -8.19
CA ARG A 90 28.27 -4.39 -7.46
C ARG A 90 27.91 -5.80 -6.98
N SER A 91 28.74 -6.76 -7.37
CA SER A 91 28.71 -8.12 -6.83
C SER A 91 29.32 -8.15 -5.41
N ALA A 92 29.22 -9.30 -4.74
CA ALA A 92 29.72 -9.48 -3.38
C ALA A 92 31.23 -9.21 -3.22
N ASP A 93 32.00 -9.37 -4.31
CA ASP A 93 33.43 -9.04 -4.40
C ASP A 93 33.71 -7.55 -4.67
N GLY A 94 32.68 -6.71 -4.68
CA GLY A 94 32.78 -5.26 -4.91
C GLY A 94 32.95 -4.85 -6.37
N LYS A 95 33.07 -5.79 -7.31
CA LYS A 95 33.24 -5.52 -8.74
C LYS A 95 31.93 -5.31 -9.45
N ILE A 96 31.90 -4.48 -10.47
CA ILE A 96 30.75 -4.32 -11.36
C ILE A 96 30.93 -5.32 -12.51
N LYS A 97 29.98 -6.25 -12.64
CA LYS A 97 29.99 -7.24 -13.71
C LYS A 97 29.65 -6.62 -15.05
N LYS A 98 30.40 -7.04 -16.07
CA LYS A 98 30.17 -6.69 -17.47
C LYS A 98 30.07 -7.98 -18.29
N THR A 99 29.24 -7.93 -19.33
CA THR A 99 29.12 -9.02 -20.30
C THR A 99 30.41 -9.18 -21.07
N ALA A 100 30.96 -10.36 -21.12
CA ALA A 100 32.27 -10.62 -21.75
C ALA A 100 32.27 -10.31 -23.26
N SER A 101 31.15 -10.49 -23.95
CA SER A 101 31.04 -10.29 -25.40
C SER A 101 30.82 -8.83 -25.83
N THR A 102 30.10 -8.03 -25.03
CA THR A 102 29.72 -6.66 -25.42
C THR A 102 30.36 -5.58 -24.56
N GLY A 103 30.96 -5.93 -23.41
CA GLY A 103 31.48 -4.97 -22.43
C GLY A 103 30.40 -4.16 -21.71
N GLU A 104 29.13 -4.39 -21.99
CA GLU A 104 27.99 -3.74 -21.34
C GLU A 104 27.80 -4.25 -19.91
N TYR A 105 27.14 -3.45 -19.08
CA TYR A 105 26.83 -3.86 -17.71
C TYR A 105 25.83 -5.03 -17.70
N GLU A 106 26.18 -6.06 -16.94
CA GLU A 106 25.30 -7.22 -16.76
C GLU A 106 24.08 -6.86 -15.90
N ALA A 107 22.90 -7.17 -16.42
CA ALA A 107 21.67 -7.03 -15.66
C ALA A 107 21.49 -8.20 -14.70
N LEU A 108 21.17 -7.89 -13.43
CA LEU A 108 20.76 -8.91 -12.47
C LEU A 108 19.26 -9.17 -12.60
N LEU A 109 18.91 -10.39 -12.95
CA LEU A 109 17.53 -10.84 -13.02
C LEU A 109 17.14 -11.51 -11.70
N SER A 110 15.94 -11.23 -11.20
CA SER A 110 15.41 -11.92 -10.02
C SER A 110 13.90 -12.11 -10.13
N ARG A 111 13.42 -13.29 -9.70
CA ARG A 111 12.01 -13.59 -9.49
C ARG A 111 11.68 -13.31 -8.02
N ARG A 112 10.63 -12.53 -7.78
CA ARG A 112 10.23 -12.09 -6.44
C ARG A 112 8.78 -12.42 -6.21
N GLU A 113 8.52 -13.29 -5.24
CA GLU A 113 7.18 -13.65 -4.83
C GLU A 113 6.59 -12.58 -3.92
N TYR A 114 5.29 -12.35 -4.05
CA TYR A 114 4.47 -11.44 -3.25
C TYR A 114 3.14 -12.09 -2.90
N LEU A 115 2.60 -11.71 -1.75
CA LEU A 115 1.20 -11.94 -1.38
C LEU A 115 0.41 -10.70 -1.80
N TYR A 116 -0.47 -10.85 -2.76
CA TYR A 116 -1.37 -9.80 -3.20
C TYR A 116 -2.65 -9.82 -2.38
N ASP A 117 -3.09 -8.65 -1.93
CA ASP A 117 -4.33 -8.44 -1.20
C ASP A 117 -4.47 -9.27 0.09
N ALA A 118 -3.36 -9.63 0.73
CA ALA A 118 -3.36 -10.31 2.01
C ALA A 118 -3.71 -9.34 3.16
N SER A 119 -4.27 -9.87 4.26
CA SER A 119 -4.52 -9.14 5.50
C SER A 119 -4.30 -10.05 6.70
N PHE A 120 -3.50 -9.59 7.65
CA PHE A 120 -3.15 -10.32 8.86
C PHE A 120 -3.37 -9.46 10.09
N LEU A 121 -3.87 -10.09 11.16
CA LEU A 121 -3.80 -9.54 12.50
C LEU A 121 -2.64 -10.20 13.24
N VAL A 122 -1.66 -9.41 13.67
CA VAL A 122 -0.54 -9.89 14.48
C VAL A 122 -0.74 -9.46 15.92
N ALA A 123 -0.58 -10.38 16.88
CA ALA A 123 -0.51 -10.10 18.30
C ALA A 123 0.92 -10.34 18.79
N LEU A 124 1.48 -9.34 19.46
CA LEU A 124 2.78 -9.41 20.15
C LEU A 124 2.54 -9.35 21.64
N GLN A 125 2.94 -10.39 22.38
CA GLN A 125 2.68 -10.50 23.80
C GLN A 125 3.98 -10.63 24.60
N GLY A 126 4.15 -9.79 25.63
CA GLY A 126 5.38 -9.77 26.41
C GLY A 126 5.35 -8.76 27.56
N ASP A 127 6.54 -8.35 27.98
CA ASP A 127 6.70 -7.35 29.03
C ASP A 127 6.00 -6.03 28.65
N LYS A 128 5.27 -5.47 29.61
CA LYS A 128 4.49 -4.25 29.45
C LYS A 128 5.29 -3.09 28.90
N ASP A 129 6.46 -2.81 29.46
CA ASP A 129 7.26 -1.66 29.04
C ASP A 129 7.81 -1.85 27.62
N ALA A 130 8.12 -3.09 27.23
CA ALA A 130 8.52 -3.42 25.86
C ALA A 130 7.34 -3.22 24.89
N ILE A 131 6.15 -3.66 25.25
CA ILE A 131 4.91 -3.51 24.46
C ILE A 131 4.56 -2.03 24.30
N ASP A 132 4.58 -1.24 25.36
CA ASP A 132 4.28 0.20 25.31
C ASP A 132 5.28 0.97 24.44
N ARG A 133 6.58 0.64 24.53
CA ARG A 133 7.60 1.24 23.64
C ARG A 133 7.38 0.89 22.17
N CYS A 134 6.97 -0.34 21.87
CA CYS A 134 6.63 -0.74 20.51
C CYS A 134 5.38 -0.04 19.99
N ALA A 135 4.33 0.06 20.81
CA ALA A 135 3.08 0.73 20.49
C ALA A 135 3.31 2.23 20.16
N ASN A 136 4.06 2.92 21.01
CA ASN A 136 4.41 4.33 20.82
C ASN A 136 5.20 4.55 19.51
N ALA A 137 6.17 3.67 19.21
CA ALA A 137 6.95 3.76 17.99
C ALA A 137 6.09 3.54 16.74
N LEU A 138 5.15 2.58 16.74
CA LEU A 138 4.27 2.32 15.61
C LEU A 138 3.23 3.41 15.38
N GLN A 139 2.84 4.15 16.41
CA GLN A 139 1.95 5.31 16.28
C GLN A 139 2.69 6.53 15.72
N ASN A 140 3.99 6.67 16.00
CA ASN A 140 4.83 7.80 15.59
C ASN A 140 6.13 7.29 14.96
N PRO A 141 6.08 6.61 13.80
CA PRO A 141 7.25 5.97 13.22
C PRO A 141 8.28 6.98 12.72
N ILE A 142 9.55 6.78 13.07
CA ILE A 142 10.66 7.62 12.61
C ILE A 142 10.92 7.42 11.11
N TRP A 143 10.81 6.16 10.63
CA TRP A 143 10.94 5.85 9.22
C TRP A 143 9.65 5.22 8.66
N PRO A 144 9.40 5.39 7.33
CA PRO A 144 8.24 4.77 6.68
C PRO A 144 8.22 3.26 6.88
N LEU A 145 7.03 2.71 7.19
CA LEU A 145 6.83 1.29 7.41
C LEU A 145 6.53 0.57 6.09
N PHE A 146 6.98 -0.68 5.98
CA PHE A 146 6.77 -1.53 4.81
C PHE A 146 6.42 -2.94 5.24
N LEU A 147 5.53 -3.60 4.49
CA LEU A 147 5.12 -4.99 4.72
C LEU A 147 6.15 -5.97 4.12
N GLY A 148 7.37 -5.95 4.69
CA GLY A 148 8.52 -6.72 4.27
C GLY A 148 9.42 -5.96 3.30
N ARG A 149 9.13 -5.93 2.00
CA ARG A 149 9.95 -5.18 1.03
C ARG A 149 9.51 -3.72 0.94
N LYS A 150 10.43 -2.83 0.56
CA LYS A 150 10.19 -1.37 0.47
C LYS A 150 9.06 -0.96 -0.50
N CYS A 151 8.75 -1.80 -1.48
CA CYS A 151 7.61 -1.57 -2.40
C CYS A 151 6.26 -1.97 -1.79
N CYS A 152 6.26 -2.70 -0.68
CA CYS A 152 5.03 -3.19 -0.03
C CYS A 152 4.57 -2.19 1.03
N VAL A 153 3.82 -1.18 0.62
CA VAL A 153 3.33 -0.12 1.50
C VAL A 153 2.07 -0.59 2.23
N PRO A 154 1.93 -0.35 3.55
CA PRO A 154 0.68 -0.61 4.26
C PRO A 154 -0.50 0.17 3.66
N GLY A 155 -1.64 -0.49 3.50
CA GLY A 155 -2.88 0.14 3.02
C GLY A 155 -3.69 0.82 4.13
N GLU A 156 -3.34 0.56 5.39
CA GLU A 156 -3.96 1.14 6.57
C GLU A 156 -2.90 1.28 7.69
N PRO A 157 -3.17 2.04 8.77
CA PRO A 157 -2.26 2.15 9.90
C PRO A 157 -1.90 0.77 10.48
N VAL A 158 -0.59 0.53 10.66
CA VAL A 158 -0.09 -0.74 11.17
C VAL A 158 -0.48 -0.95 12.64
N PHE A 159 -0.46 0.10 13.46
CA PHE A 159 -0.90 0.04 14.85
C PHE A 159 -2.41 -0.22 14.92
N ALA A 160 -2.81 -1.30 15.59
CA ALA A 160 -4.22 -1.72 15.71
C ALA A 160 -4.75 -1.70 17.16
N GLY A 161 -3.95 -1.30 18.12
CA GLY A 161 -4.32 -1.18 19.53
C GLY A 161 -3.44 -1.98 20.48
N THR A 162 -3.72 -1.88 21.77
CA THR A 162 -3.10 -2.66 22.84
C THR A 162 -4.18 -3.24 23.76
N GLY A 163 -3.84 -4.28 24.51
CA GLY A 163 -4.74 -4.90 25.47
C GLY A 163 -4.01 -5.77 26.49
N SER A 164 -4.77 -6.34 27.42
CA SER A 164 -4.26 -7.30 28.42
C SER A 164 -4.97 -8.63 28.23
N PHE A 165 -4.23 -9.65 27.88
CA PHE A 165 -4.76 -10.98 27.57
C PHE A 165 -3.90 -12.07 28.21
N PRO A 166 -4.51 -13.17 28.69
CA PRO A 166 -3.75 -14.27 29.28
C PRO A 166 -2.98 -15.11 28.27
N SER A 167 -3.41 -15.11 26.99
CA SER A 167 -2.79 -15.87 25.92
C SER A 167 -2.90 -15.19 24.53
N LEU A 168 -2.06 -15.61 23.60
CA LEU A 168 -2.14 -15.17 22.20
C LEU A 168 -3.46 -15.60 21.54
N THR A 169 -3.96 -16.79 21.85
CA THR A 169 -5.24 -17.31 21.33
C THR A 169 -6.39 -16.39 21.74
N GLU A 170 -6.48 -16.03 23.02
CA GLU A 170 -7.53 -15.12 23.50
C GLU A 170 -7.37 -13.71 22.91
N ALA A 171 -6.15 -13.21 22.81
CA ALA A 171 -5.88 -11.93 22.16
C ALA A 171 -6.36 -11.92 20.70
N LEU A 172 -6.00 -12.94 19.91
CA LEU A 172 -6.38 -13.02 18.49
C LEU A 172 -7.88 -13.26 18.28
N SER A 173 -8.56 -13.94 19.22
CA SER A 173 -10.01 -14.15 19.15
C SER A 173 -10.82 -12.92 19.55
N SER A 174 -10.26 -12.04 20.39
CA SER A 174 -10.97 -10.87 20.94
C SER A 174 -11.22 -9.77 19.92
N ILE A 175 -10.40 -9.69 18.87
CA ILE A 175 -10.51 -8.64 17.86
C ILE A 175 -11.43 -9.12 16.72
N PRO A 176 -12.56 -8.45 16.46
CA PRO A 176 -13.46 -8.82 15.38
C PRO A 176 -12.76 -8.88 14.02
N TRP A 177 -13.16 -9.84 13.20
CA TRP A 177 -12.71 -9.91 11.81
C TRP A 177 -13.35 -8.78 11.03
N ARG A 178 -12.54 -8.08 10.21
CA ARG A 178 -12.99 -6.98 9.34
C ARG A 178 -12.93 -7.44 7.88
N PRO A 179 -14.05 -7.84 7.30
CA PRO A 179 -14.12 -8.19 5.88
C PRO A 179 -13.99 -6.93 5.00
N ARG A 180 -13.74 -7.15 3.71
CA ARG A 180 -13.86 -6.06 2.72
C ARG A 180 -15.33 -5.74 2.47
N ILE A 181 -15.63 -4.49 2.11
CA ILE A 181 -17.00 -4.03 1.81
C ILE A 181 -17.65 -4.82 0.66
N ASP A 182 -16.84 -5.22 -0.32
CA ASP A 182 -17.25 -5.97 -1.49
C ASP A 182 -17.39 -7.49 -1.24
N ALA A 183 -16.92 -7.98 -0.10
CA ALA A 183 -16.89 -9.39 0.27
C ALA A 183 -17.95 -9.78 1.32
N ILE A 184 -18.82 -8.86 1.72
CA ILE A 184 -19.87 -9.16 2.72
C ILE A 184 -21.22 -9.23 2.03
N ASP A 185 -21.84 -10.39 2.15
CA ASP A 185 -23.29 -10.44 2.15
C ASP A 185 -23.82 -9.70 3.40
N ARG A 186 -24.78 -8.80 3.24
CA ARG A 186 -25.29 -7.95 4.34
C ARG A 186 -25.83 -8.74 5.54
N ASP A 187 -26.10 -10.02 5.34
CA ASP A 187 -26.65 -10.94 6.34
C ASP A 187 -25.56 -11.60 7.25
N GLU A 188 -24.27 -11.46 6.95
CA GLU A 188 -23.19 -12.06 7.76
C GLU A 188 -22.77 -11.22 8.98
N ARG A 189 -23.28 -10.01 9.14
CA ARG A 189 -22.93 -9.15 10.28
C ARG A 189 -23.43 -9.75 11.59
N GLY A 190 -22.54 -9.79 12.57
CA GLY A 190 -22.84 -10.36 13.90
C GLY A 190 -22.77 -11.88 13.95
N THR A 191 -22.46 -12.56 12.83
CA THR A 191 -22.16 -14.00 12.81
C THR A 191 -20.72 -14.25 13.28
N THR A 192 -20.38 -15.50 13.49
CA THR A 192 -19.00 -15.91 13.82
C THR A 192 -18.33 -16.57 12.64
N ARG A 193 -17.00 -16.43 12.56
CA ARG A 193 -16.16 -17.06 11.53
C ARG A 193 -14.94 -17.72 12.17
N ALA A 194 -14.61 -18.93 11.73
CA ALA A 194 -13.35 -19.59 12.08
C ALA A 194 -12.23 -19.05 11.18
N LEU A 195 -11.11 -18.68 11.79
CA LEU A 195 -9.91 -18.17 11.10
C LEU A 195 -8.68 -18.90 11.61
N ASP A 196 -7.76 -19.19 10.70
CA ASP A 196 -6.50 -19.84 11.02
C ASP A 196 -5.59 -18.90 11.78
N ILE A 197 -4.90 -19.45 12.79
CA ILE A 197 -3.86 -18.76 13.54
C ILE A 197 -2.57 -19.56 13.55
N TYR A 198 -1.45 -18.83 13.56
CA TYR A 198 -0.10 -19.36 13.76
C TYR A 198 0.48 -18.68 14.99
N GLN A 199 0.69 -19.42 16.05
CA GLN A 199 1.15 -18.84 17.32
C GLN A 199 2.44 -19.47 17.81
N GLU A 200 3.31 -18.62 18.35
CA GLU A 200 4.55 -19.06 18.97
C GLU A 200 4.25 -19.79 20.27
N HIS A 201 4.82 -20.99 20.39
CA HIS A 201 4.75 -21.75 21.62
C HIS A 201 5.72 -21.17 22.66
N PRO A 202 5.27 -20.91 23.89
CA PRO A 202 6.13 -20.33 24.93
C PRO A 202 7.38 -21.19 25.22
N PRO A 203 8.56 -20.56 25.35
CA PRO A 203 9.77 -21.31 25.72
C PRO A 203 9.66 -21.93 27.10
N GLY A 204 10.35 -23.06 27.29
CA GLY A 204 10.42 -23.73 28.60
C GLY A 204 9.36 -24.82 28.83
N SER A 205 8.41 -25.01 27.96
CA SER A 205 7.51 -26.18 27.95
C SER A 205 7.73 -27.05 26.71
N PRO A 206 7.43 -28.37 26.77
CA PRO A 206 7.53 -29.24 25.60
C PRO A 206 6.60 -28.77 24.50
N ALA A 207 7.15 -28.64 23.28
CA ALA A 207 6.33 -28.28 22.14
C ALA A 207 5.35 -29.40 21.77
N PRO A 208 4.11 -29.08 21.35
CA PRO A 208 3.17 -30.06 20.83
C PRO A 208 3.76 -30.84 19.64
N ALA A 209 3.29 -32.07 19.43
CA ALA A 209 3.83 -32.96 18.39
C ALA A 209 3.62 -32.43 16.97
N ASP A 210 2.61 -31.61 16.76
CA ASP A 210 2.23 -30.93 15.51
C ASP A 210 2.90 -29.55 15.32
N ALA A 211 3.64 -29.07 16.34
CA ALA A 211 4.36 -27.81 16.25
C ALA A 211 5.48 -27.88 15.19
N ARG A 212 5.65 -26.79 14.45
CA ARG A 212 6.71 -26.65 13.44
C ARG A 212 7.85 -25.78 13.94
N LEU A 213 9.08 -26.20 13.67
CA LEU A 213 10.27 -25.40 13.99
C LEU A 213 10.53 -24.39 12.87
N VAL A 214 10.50 -23.09 13.20
CA VAL A 214 10.70 -21.98 12.27
C VAL A 214 11.92 -21.16 12.70
N TYR A 215 12.81 -20.86 11.73
CA TYR A 215 14.05 -20.10 11.95
C TYR A 215 13.85 -18.65 11.50
N ASP A 216 13.15 -17.85 12.29
CA ASP A 216 12.83 -16.47 11.95
C ASP A 216 12.95 -15.47 13.12
N VAL A 217 13.57 -15.88 14.24
CA VAL A 217 13.85 -14.97 15.37
C VAL A 217 15.21 -14.31 15.15
N PRO A 218 15.29 -13.01 14.79
CA PRO A 218 16.54 -12.37 14.45
C PRO A 218 17.39 -12.11 15.69
N GLN A 219 18.69 -12.43 15.61
CA GLN A 219 19.69 -12.05 16.62
C GLN A 219 20.44 -10.78 16.22
N VAL A 220 20.85 -10.72 14.98
CA VAL A 220 21.55 -9.58 14.39
C VAL A 220 21.13 -9.44 12.93
N PHE A 221 20.66 -8.26 12.55
CA PHE A 221 20.40 -7.98 11.14
C PHE A 221 21.69 -7.71 10.38
N GLY A 222 21.92 -8.47 9.31
CA GLY A 222 23.10 -8.35 8.46
C GLY A 222 23.96 -9.61 8.39
N TYR A 223 23.90 -10.47 9.40
CA TYR A 223 24.68 -11.71 9.43
C TYR A 223 23.84 -12.99 9.26
N TYR A 224 22.55 -12.86 8.90
CA TYR A 224 21.64 -13.99 8.70
C TYR A 224 21.60 -14.97 9.90
N SER A 225 21.73 -14.44 11.12
CA SER A 225 21.67 -15.21 12.35
C SER A 225 20.26 -15.18 12.92
N TYR A 226 19.58 -16.33 12.85
CA TYR A 226 18.22 -16.51 13.32
C TYR A 226 18.14 -17.69 14.29
N LEU A 227 17.47 -17.49 15.42
CA LEU A 227 17.09 -18.59 16.30
C LEU A 227 15.80 -19.24 15.83
N ALA A 228 15.63 -20.48 16.22
CA ALA A 228 14.41 -21.22 16.03
C ALA A 228 13.36 -20.86 17.08
N ARG A 229 12.10 -20.94 16.68
CA ARG A 229 10.92 -20.96 17.56
C ARG A 229 9.96 -22.05 17.12
N TRP A 230 9.21 -22.58 18.06
CA TRP A 230 8.12 -23.49 17.78
C TRP A 230 6.85 -22.71 17.44
N VAL A 231 6.19 -23.05 16.35
CA VAL A 231 4.93 -22.44 15.89
C VAL A 231 3.86 -23.53 15.82
N VAL A 232 2.74 -23.26 16.48
CA VAL A 232 1.55 -24.11 16.48
C VAL A 232 0.52 -23.49 15.52
N GLU A 233 -0.08 -24.31 14.70
CA GLU A 233 -1.22 -23.96 13.84
C GLU A 233 -2.51 -24.33 14.58
N ASP A 234 -3.46 -23.41 14.64
CA ASP A 234 -4.74 -23.58 15.34
C ASP A 234 -5.80 -22.68 14.70
N HIS A 235 -7.00 -22.64 15.22
CA HIS A 235 -8.12 -21.85 14.73
C HIS A 235 -8.75 -21.05 15.86
N VAL A 236 -9.22 -19.85 15.53
CA VAL A 236 -10.02 -19.04 16.47
C VAL A 236 -11.37 -18.69 15.84
N THR A 237 -12.41 -18.73 16.64
CA THR A 237 -13.72 -18.23 16.25
C THR A 237 -13.83 -16.77 16.65
N VAL A 238 -14.09 -15.91 15.67
CA VAL A 238 -14.21 -14.47 15.86
C VAL A 238 -15.56 -13.96 15.39
N THR A 239 -16.03 -12.87 15.97
CA THR A 239 -17.21 -12.18 15.48
C THR A 239 -16.89 -11.45 14.16
N VAL A 240 -17.85 -11.42 13.26
CA VAL A 240 -17.78 -10.59 12.05
C VAL A 240 -18.08 -9.15 12.47
N GLY A 241 -17.05 -8.33 12.46
CA GLY A 241 -17.14 -6.89 12.76
C GLY A 241 -17.67 -6.08 11.59
N GLU A 242 -17.81 -4.77 11.82
CA GLU A 242 -18.09 -3.84 10.75
C GLU A 242 -17.00 -3.94 9.68
N PRO A 243 -17.38 -3.94 8.40
CA PRO A 243 -16.40 -3.89 7.32
C PRO A 243 -15.45 -2.73 7.56
N THR A 244 -14.22 -2.90 7.13
CA THR A 244 -13.27 -1.78 7.08
C THR A 244 -14.04 -0.60 6.52
N GLN A 245 -14.33 0.40 7.36
CA GLN A 245 -14.96 1.63 6.86
C GLN A 245 -14.20 1.97 5.60
N LYS A 246 -14.95 2.24 4.51
CA LYS A 246 -14.31 2.92 3.38
C LYS A 246 -13.45 3.96 4.03
N LEU A 247 -12.13 3.83 3.88
CA LEU A 247 -11.22 4.92 4.22
C LEU A 247 -11.96 6.17 3.80
N PRO A 248 -12.12 7.17 4.67
CA PRO A 248 -12.63 8.46 4.22
C PRO A 248 -11.91 8.69 2.92
N PRO A 249 -12.59 8.97 1.83
CA PRO A 249 -12.01 8.90 0.50
C PRO A 249 -10.63 9.51 0.65
N GLY A 250 -9.60 8.67 0.44
CA GLY A 250 -8.21 9.08 0.63
C GLY A 250 -8.02 10.41 -0.09
N PRO A 251 -6.93 11.14 0.06
CA PRO A 251 -6.74 12.40 -0.65
C PRO A 251 -6.97 12.27 -2.16
N TYR A 252 -7.23 11.05 -2.64
CA TYR A 252 -7.42 10.73 -4.04
C TYR A 252 -8.91 10.59 -4.36
N PRO A 253 -9.41 11.29 -5.38
CA PRO A 253 -10.79 11.18 -5.81
C PRO A 253 -11.09 9.75 -6.22
N ARG A 254 -12.32 9.28 -5.96
CA ARG A 254 -12.84 8.06 -6.56
C ARG A 254 -12.61 8.14 -8.07
N ARG A 255 -12.29 7.00 -8.69
CA ARG A 255 -12.20 6.94 -10.15
C ARG A 255 -13.54 7.40 -10.73
N VAL A 256 -13.50 8.39 -11.60
CA VAL A 256 -14.68 8.79 -12.36
C VAL A 256 -14.97 7.65 -13.36
N ASP A 257 -16.14 7.03 -13.24
CA ASP A 257 -16.60 6.12 -14.29
C ASP A 257 -17.18 6.95 -15.44
N TYR A 258 -16.34 7.25 -16.40
CA TYR A 258 -16.70 8.03 -17.59
C TYR A 258 -17.70 7.31 -18.52
N ASN A 259 -18.01 6.03 -18.27
CA ASN A 259 -19.01 5.26 -19.00
C ASN A 259 -20.33 5.14 -18.24
N SER A 260 -20.41 5.67 -17.02
CA SER A 260 -21.63 5.59 -16.22
C SER A 260 -22.73 6.51 -16.78
N PRO A 261 -24.01 6.09 -16.73
CA PRO A 261 -25.13 6.95 -17.10
C PRO A 261 -25.20 8.24 -16.28
N GLN A 262 -24.73 8.18 -15.02
CA GLN A 262 -24.69 9.33 -14.11
C GLN A 262 -23.68 10.38 -14.59
N TRP A 263 -22.49 9.93 -14.99
CA TRP A 263 -21.49 10.85 -15.60
C TRP A 263 -22.00 11.48 -16.88
N GLU A 264 -22.57 10.67 -17.77
CA GLU A 264 -23.08 11.20 -19.06
C GLU A 264 -24.18 12.25 -18.83
N ALA A 265 -25.09 12.02 -17.88
CA ALA A 265 -26.12 12.98 -17.51
C ALA A 265 -25.51 14.29 -16.96
N ALA A 266 -24.52 14.22 -16.06
CA ALA A 266 -23.82 15.38 -15.51
C ALA A 266 -23.04 16.14 -16.58
N ARG A 267 -22.36 15.43 -17.49
CA ARG A 267 -21.63 16.00 -18.63
C ARG A 267 -22.57 16.77 -19.56
N LEU A 268 -23.67 16.16 -19.95
CA LEU A 268 -24.67 16.80 -20.82
C LEU A 268 -25.35 17.99 -20.16
N SER A 269 -25.66 17.91 -18.86
CA SER A 269 -26.20 19.04 -18.09
C SER A 269 -25.23 20.23 -18.15
N ARG A 270 -23.95 19.98 -17.86
CA ARG A 270 -22.93 21.03 -17.88
C ARG A 270 -22.74 21.64 -19.27
N LEU A 271 -22.64 20.82 -20.31
CA LEU A 271 -22.55 21.31 -21.69
C LEU A 271 -23.74 22.20 -22.10
N LYS A 272 -24.95 21.82 -21.65
CA LYS A 272 -26.16 22.62 -21.90
C LYS A 272 -26.11 23.98 -21.18
N LEU A 273 -25.66 24.01 -19.94
CA LEU A 273 -25.47 25.25 -19.18
C LEU A 273 -24.45 26.19 -19.83
N ASP A 274 -23.39 25.66 -20.37
CA ASP A 274 -22.34 26.43 -21.05
C ASP A 274 -22.61 26.62 -22.55
N HIS A 275 -23.83 26.30 -23.01
CA HIS A 275 -24.28 26.41 -24.42
C HIS A 275 -23.36 25.69 -25.42
N GLY A 276 -22.71 24.59 -25.03
CA GLY A 276 -21.74 23.85 -25.87
C GLY A 276 -20.47 24.66 -26.15
N LEU A 277 -20.16 25.66 -25.31
CA LEU A 277 -19.00 26.53 -25.49
C LEU A 277 -18.00 26.38 -24.34
N CYS A 278 -16.74 26.39 -24.67
CA CYS A 278 -15.65 26.46 -23.71
C CYS A 278 -15.78 27.72 -22.84
N VAL A 279 -15.84 27.54 -21.51
CA VAL A 279 -15.98 28.68 -20.57
C VAL A 279 -14.79 29.63 -20.65
N PHE A 280 -13.63 29.17 -21.07
CA PHE A 280 -12.39 29.94 -21.12
C PHE A 280 -12.21 30.71 -22.43
N CYS A 281 -12.31 30.08 -23.59
CA CYS A 281 -12.01 30.67 -24.90
C CYS A 281 -13.22 30.82 -25.83
N LYS A 282 -14.40 30.35 -25.41
CA LYS A 282 -15.68 30.40 -26.16
C LYS A 282 -15.69 29.57 -27.45
N SER A 283 -14.72 28.72 -27.71
CA SER A 283 -14.77 27.75 -28.80
C SER A 283 -15.80 26.65 -28.55
N PRO A 284 -16.44 26.08 -29.57
CA PRO A 284 -17.33 24.93 -29.42
C PRO A 284 -16.60 23.77 -28.75
N THR A 285 -17.31 23.01 -27.88
CA THR A 285 -16.74 21.87 -27.18
C THR A 285 -17.80 20.86 -26.79
N ASP A 286 -17.35 19.61 -26.65
CA ASP A 286 -18.05 18.48 -26.08
C ASP A 286 -17.32 17.87 -24.88
N GLU A 287 -16.20 18.46 -24.45
CA GLU A 287 -15.41 18.02 -23.28
C GLU A 287 -15.80 18.79 -22.02
N VAL A 288 -15.77 18.09 -20.87
CA VAL A 288 -16.03 18.65 -19.55
C VAL A 288 -14.89 18.34 -18.61
N HIS A 289 -14.46 19.36 -17.85
CA HIS A 289 -13.36 19.32 -16.89
C HIS A 289 -13.90 19.38 -15.47
N HIS A 290 -13.35 18.56 -14.57
CA HIS A 290 -13.63 18.61 -13.14
C HIS A 290 -12.81 19.72 -12.49
N VAL A 291 -13.46 20.69 -11.86
CA VAL A 291 -12.83 21.67 -10.98
C VAL A 291 -12.90 21.23 -9.50
N SER A 292 -13.68 20.20 -9.19
CA SER A 292 -13.73 19.53 -7.91
C SER A 292 -13.99 18.04 -8.08
N TYR A 293 -13.35 17.21 -7.25
CA TYR A 293 -13.60 15.76 -7.18
C TYR A 293 -14.31 15.34 -5.88
N GLU A 294 -14.87 16.29 -5.14
CA GLU A 294 -15.55 16.00 -3.86
C GLU A 294 -16.77 15.09 -4.04
N ASN A 295 -17.47 15.26 -5.16
CA ASN A 295 -18.72 14.56 -5.47
C ASN A 295 -18.58 13.56 -6.62
N VAL A 296 -17.42 12.92 -6.79
CA VAL A 296 -17.22 11.90 -7.85
C VAL A 296 -18.25 10.77 -7.73
N GLY A 297 -18.95 10.50 -8.84
CA GLY A 297 -20.08 9.57 -8.93
C GLY A 297 -21.42 10.21 -8.59
N HIS A 298 -21.43 11.49 -8.18
CA HIS A 298 -22.58 12.34 -7.94
C HIS A 298 -22.23 13.78 -8.34
N GLU A 299 -21.64 13.92 -9.52
CA GLU A 299 -21.15 15.19 -10.04
C GLU A 299 -22.27 16.21 -10.11
N THR A 300 -21.93 17.44 -9.71
CA THR A 300 -22.83 18.59 -9.81
C THR A 300 -22.27 19.60 -10.80
N ASP A 301 -23.14 20.41 -11.39
CA ASP A 301 -22.74 21.48 -12.31
C ASP A 301 -21.73 22.45 -11.73
N ALA A 302 -21.73 22.66 -10.41
CA ALA A 302 -20.77 23.51 -9.70
C ALA A 302 -19.32 22.97 -9.81
N GLY A 303 -19.15 21.65 -9.80
CA GLY A 303 -17.85 20.96 -9.87
C GLY A 303 -17.31 20.74 -11.28
N LEU A 304 -18.03 21.20 -12.32
CA LEU A 304 -17.71 20.92 -13.72
C LEU A 304 -17.60 22.20 -14.54
N ARG A 305 -16.79 22.18 -15.63
CA ARG A 305 -16.66 23.25 -16.61
C ARG A 305 -16.52 22.69 -18.01
N SER A 306 -17.24 23.25 -18.97
CA SER A 306 -17.06 22.89 -20.39
C SER A 306 -15.77 23.51 -20.92
N LEU A 307 -14.86 22.72 -21.45
CA LEU A 307 -13.58 23.17 -22.00
C LEU A 307 -13.30 22.53 -23.34
N CYS A 308 -12.87 23.34 -24.32
CA CYS A 308 -12.31 22.76 -25.54
C CYS A 308 -10.99 22.03 -25.20
N ARG A 309 -10.63 21.09 -26.05
CA ARG A 309 -9.46 20.23 -25.86
C ARG A 309 -8.17 21.00 -25.50
N ILE A 310 -7.92 22.13 -26.14
CA ILE A 310 -6.71 22.94 -25.89
C ILE A 310 -6.71 23.51 -24.46
N CYS A 311 -7.84 24.05 -24.02
CA CYS A 311 -7.98 24.60 -22.67
C CYS A 311 -8.00 23.50 -21.62
N HIS A 312 -8.66 22.37 -21.90
CA HIS A 312 -8.70 21.20 -21.05
C HIS A 312 -7.30 20.61 -20.81
N ASP A 313 -6.53 20.41 -21.89
CA ASP A 313 -5.15 19.96 -21.80
C ASP A 313 -4.27 20.90 -20.98
N ALA A 314 -4.48 22.23 -21.10
CA ALA A 314 -3.70 23.21 -20.34
C ALA A 314 -4.02 23.14 -18.83
N CYS A 315 -5.29 23.04 -18.47
CA CYS A 315 -5.69 22.85 -17.06
C CYS A 315 -5.14 21.54 -16.49
N THR A 316 -5.29 20.44 -17.21
CA THR A 316 -4.73 19.12 -16.81
C THR A 316 -3.21 19.16 -16.61
N MET A 317 -2.47 19.85 -17.47
CA MET A 317 -1.02 19.99 -17.33
C MET A 317 -0.60 20.85 -16.13
N LEU A 318 -1.40 21.85 -15.76
CA LEU A 318 -1.16 22.65 -14.57
C LEU A 318 -1.45 21.89 -13.28
N GLU A 319 -2.40 20.96 -13.31
CA GLU A 319 -2.73 20.08 -12.18
C GLU A 319 -1.78 18.90 -12.03
N TYR A 320 -1.05 18.56 -13.10
CA TYR A 320 -0.18 17.40 -13.12
C TYR A 320 1.00 17.54 -12.16
N GLY A 321 1.21 16.51 -11.34
CA GLY A 321 2.28 16.50 -10.34
C GLY A 321 1.94 17.17 -9.01
N HIS A 322 0.72 17.69 -8.86
CA HIS A 322 0.20 18.27 -7.62
C HIS A 322 -0.89 17.37 -7.00
N ASP A 323 -1.15 17.57 -5.72
CA ASP A 323 -2.33 16.96 -5.08
C ASP A 323 -3.60 17.46 -5.78
N MET A 324 -4.28 16.54 -6.45
CA MET A 324 -5.47 16.84 -7.27
C MET A 324 -6.66 17.39 -6.47
N ARG A 325 -6.67 17.32 -5.13
CA ARG A 325 -7.68 17.96 -4.28
C ARG A 325 -7.27 19.37 -3.87
N ALA A 326 -6.00 19.54 -3.52
CA ALA A 326 -5.48 20.81 -3.04
C ALA A 326 -5.11 21.77 -4.17
N HIS A 327 -4.85 21.26 -5.38
CA HIS A 327 -4.40 22.07 -6.50
C HIS A 327 -5.28 21.85 -7.74
N ARG A 328 -6.49 22.43 -7.70
CA ARG A 328 -7.43 22.39 -8.81
C ARG A 328 -7.38 23.71 -9.60
N ILE A 329 -7.53 23.58 -10.89
CA ILE A 329 -7.59 24.72 -11.82
C ILE A 329 -9.06 24.95 -12.21
N ASP A 330 -9.62 26.06 -11.78
CA ASP A 330 -10.92 26.52 -12.25
C ASP A 330 -10.72 27.55 -13.40
N PRO A 331 -11.01 27.17 -14.64
CA PRO A 331 -10.87 28.06 -15.79
C PRO A 331 -11.85 29.26 -15.78
N SER A 332 -12.82 29.24 -14.86
CA SER A 332 -13.74 30.38 -14.65
C SER A 332 -13.16 31.42 -13.68
N ASP A 333 -12.12 31.08 -12.93
CA ASP A 333 -11.47 31.97 -11.98
C ASP A 333 -10.59 33.01 -12.71
N PRO A 334 -10.90 34.32 -12.63
CA PRO A 334 -10.10 35.37 -13.26
C PRO A 334 -8.64 35.38 -12.78
N ALA A 335 -8.36 35.02 -11.51
CA ALA A 335 -7.02 35.00 -10.96
C ALA A 335 -6.11 33.95 -11.65
N GLN A 336 -6.68 32.86 -12.11
CA GLN A 336 -5.95 31.77 -12.76
C GLN A 336 -5.79 31.97 -14.29
N ARG A 337 -6.52 32.92 -14.86
CA ARG A 337 -6.58 33.14 -16.32
C ARG A 337 -5.20 33.31 -16.98
N GLN A 338 -4.32 34.11 -16.40
CA GLN A 338 -2.99 34.36 -16.94
C GLN A 338 -2.10 33.09 -16.91
N THR A 339 -2.24 32.29 -15.90
CA THR A 339 -1.50 31.02 -15.75
C THR A 339 -1.95 30.02 -16.82
N ILE A 340 -3.25 29.89 -17.03
CA ILE A 340 -3.82 29.02 -18.07
C ILE A 340 -3.37 29.49 -19.46
N LEU A 341 -3.39 30.79 -19.76
CA LEU A 341 -2.93 31.34 -21.04
C LEU A 341 -1.45 31.05 -21.31
N ARG A 342 -0.59 31.18 -20.28
CA ARG A 342 0.83 30.82 -20.41
C ARG A 342 1.00 29.33 -20.73
N GLN A 343 0.24 28.47 -20.07
CA GLN A 343 0.29 27.03 -20.31
C GLN A 343 -0.22 26.66 -21.72
N ILE A 344 -1.30 27.30 -22.19
CA ILE A 344 -1.79 27.12 -23.57
C ILE A 344 -0.68 27.47 -24.59
N LYS A 345 -0.01 28.63 -24.41
CA LYS A 345 1.10 29.05 -25.28
C LYS A 345 2.25 28.04 -25.26
N ARG A 346 2.59 27.51 -24.10
CA ARG A 346 3.61 26.48 -23.90
C ARG A 346 3.23 25.19 -24.60
N ASN A 347 1.99 24.69 -24.40
CA ASN A 347 1.48 23.48 -25.05
C ASN A 347 1.51 23.59 -26.58
N VAL A 348 1.12 24.74 -27.14
CA VAL A 348 1.16 24.98 -28.58
C VAL A 348 2.60 24.99 -29.12
N ALA A 349 3.53 25.60 -28.39
CA ALA A 349 4.95 25.60 -28.76
C ALA A 349 5.58 24.19 -28.72
N GLU A 350 5.26 23.42 -27.69
CA GLU A 350 5.73 22.03 -27.53
C GLU A 350 5.11 21.08 -28.56
N GLN A 351 3.85 21.33 -28.95
CA GLN A 351 3.19 20.58 -30.03
C GLN A 351 3.90 20.73 -31.38
N ARG A 352 4.38 21.95 -31.68
CA ARG A 352 5.19 22.23 -32.88
C ARG A 352 6.54 21.49 -32.86
N LEU A 353 7.07 21.20 -31.67
CA LEU A 353 8.34 20.49 -31.46
C LEU A 353 8.19 18.96 -31.33
N GLY A 354 6.98 18.41 -31.52
CA GLY A 354 6.71 16.97 -31.39
C GLY A 354 6.78 16.40 -29.96
N ARG A 355 7.17 17.20 -28.95
CA ARG A 355 7.37 16.76 -27.57
C ARG A 355 6.06 16.60 -26.78
N ARG A 356 4.99 17.27 -27.18
CA ARG A 356 3.72 17.28 -26.44
C ARG A 356 3.02 15.91 -26.40
N ARG A 357 3.05 15.14 -27.49
CA ARG A 357 2.40 13.82 -27.53
C ARG A 357 3.01 12.87 -26.50
N GLU A 358 4.31 12.96 -26.32
CA GLU A 358 5.05 12.13 -25.38
C GLU A 358 4.77 12.54 -23.91
N LEU A 359 4.78 13.84 -23.62
CA LEU A 359 4.47 14.37 -22.28
C LEU A 359 3.03 14.07 -21.85
N LEU A 360 2.05 14.25 -22.72
CA LEU A 360 0.65 13.94 -22.42
C LEU A 360 0.42 12.43 -22.30
N ARG A 361 1.12 11.62 -23.08
CA ARG A 361 1.10 10.17 -22.95
C ARG A 361 1.69 9.73 -21.62
N THR A 362 2.82 10.29 -21.23
CA THR A 362 3.46 10.03 -19.94
C THR A 362 2.59 10.49 -18.77
N ALA A 363 1.98 11.66 -18.88
CA ALA A 363 1.06 12.19 -17.88
C ALA A 363 -0.22 11.35 -17.74
N ARG A 364 -0.76 10.84 -18.86
CA ARG A 364 -1.93 9.94 -18.84
C ARG A 364 -1.60 8.58 -18.25
N ILE A 365 -0.43 8.02 -18.57
CA ILE A 365 0.05 6.76 -18.00
C ILE A 365 0.23 6.92 -16.48
N ALA A 366 0.96 7.94 -16.03
CA ALA A 366 1.16 8.20 -14.61
C ALA A 366 -0.16 8.47 -13.86
N ARG A 367 -1.16 9.06 -14.52
CA ARG A 367 -2.50 9.27 -13.96
C ARG A 367 -3.31 7.98 -13.89
N SER A 368 -3.20 7.10 -14.91
CA SER A 368 -3.78 5.76 -14.89
C SER A 368 -3.16 4.93 -13.78
N ASP A 369 -1.84 4.86 -13.71
CA ASP A 369 -1.11 4.10 -12.69
C ASP A 369 -1.41 4.60 -11.27
N PHE A 370 -1.61 5.90 -11.11
CA PHE A 370 -1.97 6.51 -9.84
C PHE A 370 -3.39 6.13 -9.38
N PHE A 371 -4.36 6.08 -10.30
CA PHE A 371 -5.72 5.64 -10.00
C PHE A 371 -5.82 4.13 -9.82
N ASP A 372 -5.10 3.35 -10.61
CA ASP A 372 -5.09 1.88 -10.54
C ASP A 372 -4.42 1.39 -9.24
N THR A 373 -3.37 2.06 -8.78
CA THR A 373 -2.74 1.76 -7.48
C THR A 373 -3.63 2.16 -6.30
N ALA A 374 -4.45 3.21 -6.43
CA ALA A 374 -5.37 3.65 -5.37
C ALA A 374 -6.63 2.77 -5.26
N THR A 375 -7.00 2.05 -6.32
CA THR A 375 -8.23 1.23 -6.36
C THR A 375 -7.99 -0.27 -6.18
N GLY A 376 -6.73 -0.73 -6.15
CA GLY A 376 -6.40 -2.16 -6.00
C GLY A 376 -6.85 -3.04 -7.17
N ALA A 377 -7.21 -2.44 -8.31
CA ALA A 377 -7.50 -3.20 -9.51
C ALA A 377 -6.18 -3.54 -10.22
N ALA A 378 -5.83 -4.82 -10.26
CA ALA A 378 -4.77 -5.31 -11.14
C ALA A 378 -5.15 -5.00 -12.61
N PRO A 379 -4.20 -4.62 -13.47
CA PRO A 379 -4.48 -4.50 -14.88
C PRO A 379 -4.95 -5.85 -15.42
N ASP A 380 -6.12 -5.86 -16.04
CA ASP A 380 -6.64 -7.02 -16.76
C ASP A 380 -5.62 -7.44 -17.81
N GLY A 381 -5.06 -8.63 -17.65
CA GLY A 381 -4.11 -9.25 -18.58
C GLY A 381 -4.80 -9.61 -19.88
N GLY A 382 -4.92 -8.67 -20.78
CA GLY A 382 -5.40 -8.84 -22.14
C GLY A 382 -4.24 -8.86 -23.14
N ARG A 383 -3.81 -10.09 -23.47
CA ARG A 383 -3.09 -10.62 -24.66
C ARG A 383 -1.92 -9.79 -25.21
#